data_0c2aac7a8ef40dff5900b77ed68a84a0
#
_entry.id   0c2aac7a8ef40dff5900b77ed68a84a0
#
_cell.length_a   1.000
_cell.length_b   1.000
_cell.length_c   1.000
_cell.angle_alpha   90.00
_cell.angle_beta   90.00
_cell.angle_gamma   90.00
#
_symmetry.space_group_name_H-M   'P 1'
#
loop_
_entity.id
_entity.type
_entity.pdbx_description
1 polymer ?
#
loop_
_entity_poly.entity_id
_entity_poly.type
_entity_poly.pdbx_seq_one_letter_code
_entity_poly.pdbx_strand_id
1 'polypeptide(L)'
;MGKENDRELELQERRKRPKHKGATRKVVSKFRGNIYFIDLIDFSDKTDQFIQECLESFGKSKLKKQKNRGFKYVLVCVDGYSRYTMVRSLKSKKGETVANAMKSIIEEHGTPNFICCDKGKEFMNSYFDRDILDTYDIKRYHGSSEQKSVYAEVNIRWIKENLRDSFIESKGNWIDHIEEAVDTLNHHTNSTTGYSPHDVFKNNVIITEELEPKGMGEKDMIPQFEVGDAVRITRVPSILEKKSLTYKWSEEVYQVTEIHKEVLPIMYSLSSKDRKYYHWQLLKSKCKPSTSTKVKSLEVVENHHNTRKKKKDYSIYR
;
A
#
# COMPACT_ATOMS: atom_id res chain seq x y z
N MET A 1 -24.73 -0.61 40.42
CA MET A 1 -23.98 0.64 40.22
C MET A 1 -22.61 0.45 39.51
N GLY A 2 -21.71 -0.48 39.89
CA GLY A 2 -20.37 -0.59 39.26
C GLY A 2 -20.37 -0.99 37.79
N LYS A 3 -21.14 -2.00 37.38
CA LYS A 3 -21.15 -2.50 35.99
C LYS A 3 -21.75 -1.51 34.97
N GLU A 4 -22.68 -0.70 35.40
CA GLU A 4 -23.35 0.30 34.53
C GLU A 4 -22.41 1.48 34.26
N ASN A 5 -21.66 1.91 35.29
CA ASN A 5 -20.61 2.94 35.15
C ASN A 5 -19.46 2.48 34.25
N ASP A 6 -19.06 1.21 34.31
CA ASP A 6 -17.99 0.65 33.47
C ASP A 6 -18.40 0.62 31.97
N ARG A 7 -19.66 0.29 31.70
CA ARG A 7 -20.20 0.27 30.32
C ARG A 7 -20.32 1.69 29.74
N GLU A 8 -20.74 2.64 30.54
CA GLU A 8 -20.83 4.02 30.11
C GLU A 8 -19.44 4.60 29.80
N LEU A 9 -18.46 4.36 30.66
CA LEU A 9 -17.06 4.74 30.44
C LEU A 9 -16.49 4.13 29.15
N GLU A 10 -16.75 2.84 28.91
CA GLU A 10 -16.34 2.16 27.67
C GLU A 10 -16.90 2.86 26.43
N LEU A 11 -18.20 3.13 26.41
CA LEU A 11 -18.88 3.78 25.30
C LEU A 11 -18.34 5.20 25.05
N GLN A 12 -18.07 5.95 26.11
CA GLN A 12 -17.47 7.28 26.02
C GLN A 12 -16.06 7.21 25.41
N GLU A 13 -15.21 6.27 25.83
CA GLU A 13 -13.88 6.10 25.26
C GLU A 13 -13.94 5.74 23.77
N ARG A 14 -14.80 4.81 23.38
CA ARG A 14 -14.93 4.34 21.99
C ARG A 14 -15.43 5.41 21.02
N ARG A 15 -16.14 6.46 21.52
CA ARG A 15 -16.64 7.59 20.73
C ARG A 15 -15.66 8.74 20.60
N LYS A 16 -14.58 8.79 21.39
CA LYS A 16 -13.58 9.88 21.31
C LYS A 16 -13.05 10.00 19.89
N ARG A 17 -12.84 11.25 19.46
CA ARG A 17 -12.20 11.48 18.15
C ARG A 17 -10.74 10.99 18.22
N PRO A 18 -10.28 10.22 17.20
CA PRO A 18 -8.86 9.92 17.08
C PRO A 18 -8.04 11.20 17.01
N LYS A 19 -6.84 11.17 17.56
CA LYS A 19 -5.87 12.26 17.38
C LYS A 19 -5.52 12.39 15.90
N HIS A 20 -5.05 13.57 15.50
CA HIS A 20 -4.50 13.72 14.15
C HIS A 20 -3.39 12.69 13.92
N LYS A 21 -3.35 12.18 12.71
CA LYS A 21 -2.30 11.23 12.28
C LYS A 21 -0.95 11.93 12.42
N GLY A 22 -0.09 11.37 13.27
CA GLY A 22 1.29 11.81 13.44
C GLY A 22 2.21 11.29 12.34
N ALA A 23 3.49 11.54 12.49
CA ALA A 23 4.51 11.01 11.60
C ALA A 23 4.47 9.48 11.57
N THR A 24 4.78 8.91 10.42
CA THR A 24 4.92 7.45 10.23
C THR A 24 6.35 7.15 9.81
N ARG A 25 6.88 6.01 10.24
CA ARG A 25 8.18 5.54 9.73
C ARG A 25 8.09 5.42 8.22
N LYS A 26 9.03 6.05 7.52
CA LYS A 26 9.15 5.88 6.09
C LYS A 26 9.79 4.53 5.79
N VAL A 27 9.39 3.91 4.70
CA VAL A 27 10.17 2.82 4.13
C VAL A 27 11.41 3.46 3.52
N VAL A 28 12.55 3.24 4.14
CA VAL A 28 13.83 3.76 3.66
C VAL A 28 14.45 2.72 2.75
N SER A 29 14.60 3.04 1.49
CA SER A 29 15.40 2.27 0.55
C SER A 29 16.86 2.78 0.64
N LYS A 30 17.79 1.89 0.96
CA LYS A 30 19.18 2.27 1.26
C LYS A 30 20.05 2.47 0.02
N PHE A 31 19.67 1.88 -1.09
CA PHE A 31 20.39 1.92 -2.36
C PHE A 31 19.43 1.60 -3.52
N ARG A 32 19.88 1.91 -4.74
CA ARG A 32 19.14 1.61 -5.97
C ARG A 32 18.87 0.11 -6.10
N GLY A 33 17.63 -0.27 -6.43
CA GLY A 33 17.23 -1.66 -6.53
C GLY A 33 16.99 -2.35 -5.19
N ASN A 34 16.99 -1.62 -4.06
CA ASN A 34 16.65 -2.24 -2.79
C ASN A 34 15.17 -2.60 -2.72
N ILE A 35 14.27 -1.66 -3.02
CA ILE A 35 12.81 -1.88 -2.99
C ILE A 35 12.19 -1.24 -4.22
N TYR A 36 11.43 -2.02 -4.99
CA TYR A 36 10.54 -1.50 -6.01
C TYR A 36 9.11 -1.41 -5.48
N PHE A 37 8.49 -0.25 -5.65
CA PHE A 37 7.08 -0.01 -5.34
C PHE A 37 6.28 -0.10 -6.62
N ILE A 38 5.30 -0.98 -6.67
CA ILE A 38 4.52 -1.22 -7.88
C ILE A 38 3.03 -1.01 -7.65
N ASP A 39 2.36 -0.47 -8.67
CA ASP A 39 0.92 -0.29 -8.69
C ASP A 39 0.42 -0.18 -10.15
N LEU A 40 -0.90 -0.22 -10.37
CA LEU A 40 -1.51 -0.13 -11.69
C LEU A 40 -2.34 1.15 -11.85
N ILE A 41 -2.14 1.85 -12.96
CA ILE A 41 -3.12 2.83 -13.45
C ILE A 41 -4.16 2.09 -14.28
N ASP A 42 -5.44 2.29 -14.00
CA ASP A 42 -6.55 1.77 -14.78
C ASP A 42 -7.23 2.91 -15.57
N PHE A 43 -6.85 3.07 -16.82
CA PHE A 43 -7.44 4.06 -17.73
C PHE A 43 -8.80 3.61 -18.29
N SER A 44 -9.28 2.44 -17.95
CA SER A 44 -10.61 1.96 -18.30
C SER A 44 -11.66 2.23 -17.22
N ASP A 45 -11.23 2.65 -16.03
CA ASP A 45 -12.11 2.94 -14.92
C ASP A 45 -12.77 4.32 -15.09
N LYS A 46 -14.03 4.30 -15.49
CA LYS A 46 -14.85 5.51 -15.66
C LYS A 46 -15.22 6.20 -14.35
N THR A 47 -14.95 5.58 -13.21
CA THR A 47 -15.18 6.16 -11.88
C THR A 47 -13.95 6.90 -11.35
N ASP A 48 -12.81 6.77 -12.02
CA ASP A 48 -11.59 7.51 -11.69
C ASP A 48 -11.80 9.02 -11.93
N GLN A 49 -11.52 9.82 -10.91
CA GLN A 49 -11.76 11.26 -10.92
C GLN A 49 -11.01 11.95 -12.07
N PHE A 50 -9.76 11.60 -12.32
CA PHE A 50 -8.97 12.17 -13.42
C PHE A 50 -9.64 11.92 -14.78
N ILE A 51 -10.11 10.68 -15.01
CA ILE A 51 -10.80 10.31 -16.25
C ILE A 51 -12.11 11.07 -16.38
N GLN A 52 -12.88 11.21 -15.28
CA GLN A 52 -14.12 11.98 -15.29
C GLN A 52 -13.89 13.44 -15.65
N GLU A 53 -12.94 14.11 -14.98
CA GLU A 53 -12.59 15.51 -15.27
C GLU A 53 -12.15 15.72 -16.73
N CYS A 54 -11.33 14.80 -17.25
CA CYS A 54 -10.92 14.85 -18.65
C CYS A 54 -12.11 14.63 -19.62
N LEU A 55 -12.99 13.69 -19.32
CA LEU A 55 -14.18 13.41 -20.14
C LEU A 55 -15.17 14.59 -20.18
N GLU A 56 -15.32 15.32 -19.08
CA GLU A 56 -16.12 16.55 -19.03
C GLU A 56 -15.56 17.62 -19.97
N SER A 57 -14.23 17.73 -20.06
CA SER A 57 -13.55 18.67 -20.95
C SER A 57 -13.74 18.34 -22.44
N PHE A 58 -14.00 17.08 -22.80
CA PHE A 58 -14.23 16.67 -24.22
C PHE A 58 -15.65 16.96 -24.71
N GLY A 59 -16.56 17.38 -23.85
CA GLY A 59 -17.98 17.25 -24.13
C GLY A 59 -18.35 15.76 -24.21
N LYS A 60 -19.63 15.43 -24.36
CA LYS A 60 -20.15 14.05 -24.37
C LYS A 60 -19.63 13.15 -25.52
N SER A 61 -18.47 13.46 -26.11
CA SER A 61 -17.87 12.65 -27.18
C SER A 61 -17.27 11.39 -26.57
N LYS A 62 -17.76 10.24 -26.99
CA LYS A 62 -17.30 8.91 -26.57
C LYS A 62 -15.80 8.77 -26.78
N LEU A 63 -15.05 8.40 -25.73
CA LEU A 63 -13.69 7.88 -25.86
C LEU A 63 -13.69 6.80 -26.94
N LYS A 64 -13.08 7.08 -28.08
CA LYS A 64 -12.97 6.10 -29.15
C LYS A 64 -12.02 5.00 -28.68
N LYS A 65 -12.53 3.81 -28.43
CA LYS A 65 -11.79 2.61 -27.98
C LYS A 65 -10.53 2.29 -28.80
N GLN A 66 -10.44 2.79 -30.03
CA GLN A 66 -9.31 2.52 -30.93
C GLN A 66 -8.05 3.35 -30.68
N LYS A 67 -8.13 4.46 -29.93
CA LYS A 67 -6.99 5.39 -29.80
C LYS A 67 -5.82 4.81 -29.00
N ASN A 68 -6.07 3.96 -28.01
CA ASN A 68 -5.05 3.39 -27.15
C ASN A 68 -4.61 1.97 -27.59
N ARG A 69 -4.80 1.58 -28.86
CA ARG A 69 -4.34 0.28 -29.42
C ARG A 69 -4.71 -0.94 -28.57
N GLY A 70 -5.82 -0.86 -27.84
CA GLY A 70 -6.30 -1.89 -26.91
C GLY A 70 -5.63 -1.88 -25.54
N PHE A 71 -4.67 -1.02 -25.28
CA PHE A 71 -4.10 -0.82 -23.95
C PHE A 71 -5.10 -0.13 -23.02
N LYS A 72 -5.14 -0.58 -21.75
CA LYS A 72 -6.09 -0.10 -20.75
C LYS A 72 -5.42 0.20 -19.40
N TYR A 73 -4.28 -0.38 -19.14
CA TYR A 73 -3.58 -0.30 -17.86
C TYR A 73 -2.13 0.10 -18.08
N VAL A 74 -1.53 0.68 -17.03
CA VAL A 74 -0.10 0.92 -16.98
C VAL A 74 0.43 0.36 -15.67
N LEU A 75 1.37 -0.59 -15.74
CA LEU A 75 2.16 -0.98 -14.59
C LEU A 75 3.15 0.14 -14.30
N VAL A 76 3.08 0.70 -13.11
CA VAL A 76 4.02 1.71 -12.61
C VAL A 76 4.93 1.03 -11.58
N CYS A 77 6.22 1.13 -11.78
CA CYS A 77 7.25 0.61 -10.90
C CYS A 77 8.19 1.75 -10.52
N VAL A 78 8.38 1.97 -9.22
CA VAL A 78 9.20 3.08 -8.70
C VAL A 78 10.33 2.50 -7.84
N ASP A 79 11.56 2.83 -8.18
CA ASP A 79 12.69 2.52 -7.30
C ASP A 79 12.64 3.36 -6.04
N GLY A 80 12.63 2.71 -4.90
CA GLY A 80 12.43 3.35 -3.60
C GLY A 80 13.58 4.26 -3.16
N TYR A 81 14.78 4.13 -3.71
CA TYR A 81 15.92 4.99 -3.39
C TYR A 81 15.92 6.25 -4.26
N SER A 82 15.99 6.07 -5.57
CA SER A 82 16.10 7.15 -6.53
C SER A 82 14.79 7.87 -6.85
N ARG A 83 13.64 7.22 -6.61
CA ARG A 83 12.30 7.61 -7.07
C ARG A 83 12.14 7.46 -8.59
N TYR A 84 13.08 6.85 -9.28
CA TYR A 84 13.01 6.61 -10.71
C TYR A 84 11.80 5.74 -11.05
N THR A 85 11.03 6.19 -12.01
CA THR A 85 9.77 5.57 -12.42
C THR A 85 9.95 4.83 -13.74
N MET A 86 9.55 3.59 -13.75
CA MET A 86 9.51 2.69 -14.89
C MET A 86 8.07 2.31 -15.18
N VAL A 87 7.67 2.25 -16.45
CA VAL A 87 6.29 1.92 -16.81
C VAL A 87 6.23 0.84 -17.88
N ARG A 88 5.12 0.08 -17.87
CA ARG A 88 4.73 -0.80 -18.97
C ARG A 88 3.24 -0.71 -19.23
N SER A 89 2.88 -0.44 -20.47
CA SER A 89 1.48 -0.39 -20.90
C SER A 89 0.92 -1.79 -21.11
N LEU A 90 -0.28 -2.06 -20.58
CA LEU A 90 -0.88 -3.38 -20.54
C LEU A 90 -2.28 -3.37 -21.19
N LYS A 91 -2.61 -4.43 -21.92
CA LYS A 91 -3.97 -4.66 -22.45
C LYS A 91 -4.88 -5.32 -21.42
N SER A 92 -4.33 -5.99 -20.43
CA SER A 92 -5.05 -6.74 -19.40
C SER A 92 -4.32 -6.63 -18.06
N LYS A 93 -5.08 -6.65 -16.95
CA LYS A 93 -4.56 -6.76 -15.59
C LYS A 93 -4.54 -8.20 -15.04
N LYS A 94 -4.54 -9.21 -15.94
CA LYS A 94 -4.35 -10.61 -15.53
C LYS A 94 -2.95 -10.81 -14.97
N GLY A 95 -2.82 -11.66 -13.94
CA GLY A 95 -1.56 -11.92 -13.25
C GLY A 95 -0.39 -12.26 -14.18
N GLU A 96 -0.60 -13.10 -15.18
CA GLU A 96 0.40 -13.43 -16.19
C GLU A 96 0.89 -12.21 -16.98
N THR A 97 -0.05 -11.33 -17.41
CA THR A 97 0.31 -10.10 -18.15
C THR A 97 1.13 -9.16 -17.29
N VAL A 98 0.76 -9.02 -16.02
CA VAL A 98 1.47 -8.17 -15.06
C VAL A 98 2.84 -8.76 -14.71
N ALA A 99 2.94 -10.08 -14.54
CA ALA A 99 4.21 -10.76 -14.30
C ALA A 99 5.18 -10.58 -15.48
N ASN A 100 4.72 -10.77 -16.73
CA ASN A 100 5.55 -10.55 -17.92
C ASN A 100 6.04 -9.10 -18.04
N ALA A 101 5.19 -8.13 -17.69
CA ALA A 101 5.59 -6.71 -17.68
C ALA A 101 6.63 -6.41 -16.59
N MET A 102 6.44 -6.98 -15.40
CA MET A 102 7.42 -6.85 -14.31
C MET A 102 8.75 -7.51 -14.67
N LYS A 103 8.72 -8.68 -15.29
CA LYS A 103 9.91 -9.36 -15.82
C LYS A 103 10.70 -8.44 -16.76
N SER A 104 10.01 -7.83 -17.73
CA SER A 104 10.65 -6.88 -18.66
C SER A 104 11.29 -5.67 -17.95
N ILE A 105 10.68 -5.16 -16.87
CA ILE A 105 11.28 -4.10 -16.06
C ILE A 105 12.55 -4.60 -15.36
N ILE A 106 12.51 -5.79 -14.78
CA ILE A 106 13.67 -6.39 -14.08
C ILE A 106 14.82 -6.63 -15.05
N GLU A 107 14.54 -7.15 -16.24
CA GLU A 107 15.56 -7.42 -17.27
C GLU A 107 16.23 -6.14 -17.78
N GLU A 108 15.50 -5.03 -17.84
CA GLU A 108 16.05 -3.73 -18.33
C GLU A 108 16.75 -2.93 -17.22
N HIS A 109 16.22 -2.97 -15.99
CA HIS A 109 16.64 -2.05 -14.93
C HIS A 109 17.30 -2.71 -13.73
N GLY A 110 17.32 -4.04 -13.68
CA GLY A 110 17.92 -4.83 -12.62
C GLY A 110 16.91 -5.36 -11.61
N THR A 111 17.34 -6.39 -10.89
CA THR A 111 16.54 -7.13 -9.91
C THR A 111 16.50 -6.39 -8.57
N PRO A 112 15.32 -6.09 -8.01
CA PRO A 112 15.24 -5.53 -6.67
C PRO A 112 15.33 -6.62 -5.61
N ASN A 113 15.73 -6.26 -4.39
CA ASN A 113 15.68 -7.20 -3.25
C ASN A 113 14.23 -7.40 -2.75
N PHE A 114 13.42 -6.36 -2.84
CA PHE A 114 12.04 -6.36 -2.38
C PHE A 114 11.10 -5.74 -3.39
N ILE A 115 9.88 -6.28 -3.47
CA ILE A 115 8.76 -5.65 -4.17
C ILE A 115 7.69 -5.30 -3.14
N CYS A 116 7.27 -4.03 -3.13
CA CYS A 116 6.16 -3.53 -2.34
C CYS A 116 4.96 -3.26 -3.25
N CYS A 117 3.87 -3.97 -3.03
CA CYS A 117 2.60 -3.81 -3.76
C CYS A 117 1.42 -3.87 -2.80
N ASP A 118 0.26 -3.48 -3.28
CA ASP A 118 -0.99 -3.74 -2.56
C ASP A 118 -1.38 -5.24 -2.63
N LYS A 119 -2.51 -5.59 -2.01
CA LYS A 119 -3.04 -6.96 -2.03
C LYS A 119 -3.97 -7.21 -3.23
N GLY A 120 -3.76 -6.51 -4.34
CA GLY A 120 -4.52 -6.72 -5.57
C GLY A 120 -4.31 -8.12 -6.14
N LYS A 121 -5.35 -8.70 -6.73
CA LYS A 121 -5.28 -10.03 -7.35
C LYS A 121 -4.27 -10.10 -8.50
N GLU A 122 -4.00 -8.98 -9.14
CA GLU A 122 -3.00 -8.79 -10.19
C GLU A 122 -1.57 -9.06 -9.73
N PHE A 123 -1.29 -8.84 -8.43
CA PHE A 123 0.01 -9.09 -7.80
C PHE A 123 0.00 -10.32 -6.90
N MET A 124 -1.19 -10.72 -6.37
CA MET A 124 -1.35 -11.84 -5.46
C MET A 124 -1.84 -13.08 -6.21
N ASN A 125 -0.96 -13.66 -7.04
CA ASN A 125 -1.28 -14.83 -7.84
C ASN A 125 -0.04 -15.67 -8.12
N SER A 126 -0.25 -16.94 -8.52
CA SER A 126 0.82 -17.91 -8.75
C SER A 126 1.78 -17.55 -9.89
N TYR A 127 1.33 -16.81 -10.91
CA TYR A 127 2.22 -16.33 -11.97
C TYR A 127 3.24 -15.34 -11.42
N PHE A 128 2.78 -14.36 -10.65
CA PHE A 128 3.66 -13.36 -10.07
C PHE A 128 4.61 -13.98 -9.04
N ASP A 129 4.12 -14.92 -8.23
CA ASP A 129 4.95 -15.60 -7.24
C ASP A 129 6.05 -16.42 -7.92
N ARG A 130 5.70 -17.32 -8.84
CA ARG A 130 6.65 -18.20 -9.52
C ARG A 130 7.60 -17.47 -10.46
N ASP A 131 7.05 -16.61 -11.35
CA ASP A 131 7.80 -16.05 -12.48
C ASP A 131 8.59 -14.80 -12.10
N ILE A 132 8.25 -14.15 -10.97
CA ILE A 132 8.92 -12.96 -10.48
C ILE A 132 9.62 -13.22 -9.14
N LEU A 133 8.88 -13.59 -8.09
CA LEU A 133 9.47 -13.68 -6.76
C LEU A 133 10.45 -14.85 -6.65
N ASP A 134 10.01 -16.04 -7.03
CA ASP A 134 10.83 -17.27 -6.92
C ASP A 134 11.97 -17.26 -7.95
N THR A 135 11.69 -16.83 -9.20
CA THR A 135 12.70 -16.84 -10.29
C THR A 135 13.86 -15.88 -10.01
N TYR A 136 13.60 -14.72 -9.40
CA TYR A 136 14.61 -13.69 -9.16
C TYR A 136 15.02 -13.58 -7.68
N ASP A 137 14.59 -14.48 -6.80
CA ASP A 137 14.79 -14.45 -5.33
C ASP A 137 14.37 -13.11 -4.71
N ILE A 138 13.24 -12.58 -5.15
CA ILE A 138 12.70 -11.31 -4.67
C ILE A 138 11.73 -11.56 -3.52
N LYS A 139 11.88 -10.80 -2.43
CA LYS A 139 10.96 -10.88 -1.29
C LYS A 139 9.83 -9.88 -1.44
N ARG A 140 8.59 -10.38 -1.27
CA ARG A 140 7.42 -9.47 -1.20
C ARG A 140 7.41 -8.76 0.14
N TYR A 141 7.44 -7.43 0.08
CA TYR A 141 7.28 -6.59 1.25
C TYR A 141 5.81 -6.19 1.39
N HIS A 142 5.20 -6.65 2.45
CA HIS A 142 3.86 -6.17 2.82
C HIS A 142 4.04 -5.02 3.81
N GLY A 143 3.95 -3.80 3.33
CA GLY A 143 3.84 -2.63 4.21
C GLY A 143 2.64 -2.79 5.14
N SER A 144 2.70 -2.19 6.33
CA SER A 144 1.51 -2.02 7.15
C SER A 144 0.42 -1.36 6.30
N SER A 145 -0.87 -1.56 6.63
CA SER A 145 -2.01 -1.01 5.87
C SER A 145 -1.93 0.49 5.57
N GLU A 146 -0.98 1.19 6.18
CA GLU A 146 -0.73 2.62 6.04
C GLU A 146 0.50 2.95 5.18
N GLN A 147 1.32 1.95 4.85
CA GLN A 147 2.54 2.09 4.03
C GLN A 147 2.43 1.29 2.73
N LYS A 148 1.25 1.28 2.12
CA LYS A 148 1.04 0.72 0.79
C LYS A 148 2.05 1.33 -0.20
N SER A 149 1.91 1.06 -1.47
CA SER A 149 2.72 1.60 -2.57
C SER A 149 2.79 3.14 -2.64
N VAL A 150 3.06 3.80 -1.49
CA VAL A 150 3.00 5.28 -1.36
C VAL A 150 3.79 5.97 -2.46
N TYR A 151 4.97 5.45 -2.82
CA TYR A 151 5.76 6.07 -3.88
C TYR A 151 5.15 5.85 -5.26
N ALA A 152 4.58 4.68 -5.53
CA ALA A 152 3.86 4.44 -6.77
C ALA A 152 2.59 5.28 -6.84
N GLU A 153 1.81 5.39 -5.77
CA GLU A 153 0.60 6.22 -5.69
C GLU A 153 0.91 7.71 -5.95
N VAL A 154 2.00 8.25 -5.36
CA VAL A 154 2.43 9.63 -5.61
C VAL A 154 2.83 9.84 -7.05
N ASN A 155 3.63 8.93 -7.62
CA ASN A 155 4.10 9.06 -9.01
C ASN A 155 2.98 8.84 -10.02
N ILE A 156 1.99 7.97 -9.73
CA ILE A 156 0.76 7.83 -10.53
C ILE A 156 0.01 9.15 -10.61
N ARG A 157 -0.12 9.87 -9.51
CA ARG A 157 -0.76 11.20 -9.51
C ARG A 157 0.02 12.18 -10.41
N TRP A 158 1.35 12.24 -10.28
CA TRP A 158 2.20 13.09 -11.12
C TRP A 158 2.12 12.71 -12.61
N ILE A 159 2.10 11.42 -12.93
CA ILE A 159 1.91 10.94 -14.32
C ILE A 159 0.57 11.43 -14.86
N LYS A 160 -0.52 11.28 -14.10
CA LYS A 160 -1.84 11.74 -14.51
C LYS A 160 -1.89 13.27 -14.71
N GLU A 161 -1.25 14.03 -13.83
CA GLU A 161 -1.16 15.48 -13.94
C GLU A 161 -0.41 15.89 -15.22
N ASN A 162 0.74 15.28 -15.51
CA ASN A 162 1.52 15.56 -16.74
C ASN A 162 0.82 15.07 -18.02
N LEU A 163 0.01 14.03 -17.93
CA LEU A 163 -0.78 13.54 -19.06
C LEU A 163 -2.02 14.39 -19.33
N ARG A 164 -2.46 15.25 -18.41
CA ARG A 164 -3.78 15.90 -18.47
C ARG A 164 -4.01 16.63 -19.78
N ASP A 165 -3.12 17.52 -20.17
CA ASP A 165 -3.29 18.35 -21.36
C ASP A 165 -3.24 17.50 -22.64
N SER A 166 -2.22 16.66 -22.78
CA SER A 166 -2.11 15.73 -23.91
C SER A 166 -3.29 14.77 -24.02
N PHE A 167 -3.81 14.30 -22.90
CA PHE A 167 -4.98 13.43 -22.86
C PHE A 167 -6.25 14.17 -23.30
N ILE A 168 -6.38 15.45 -22.92
CA ILE A 168 -7.50 16.33 -23.34
C ILE A 168 -7.40 16.63 -24.83
N GLU A 169 -6.27 17.14 -25.30
CA GLU A 169 -6.05 17.52 -26.69
C GLU A 169 -6.20 16.33 -27.65
N SER A 170 -5.65 15.20 -27.27
CA SER A 170 -5.73 13.96 -28.06
C SER A 170 -7.06 13.21 -27.92
N LYS A 171 -8.02 13.73 -27.13
CA LYS A 171 -9.32 13.11 -26.84
C LYS A 171 -9.17 11.68 -26.30
N GLY A 172 -8.30 11.50 -25.31
CA GLY A 172 -8.14 10.26 -24.57
C GLY A 172 -7.07 9.30 -25.11
N ASN A 173 -6.18 9.75 -25.96
CA ASN A 173 -5.00 9.00 -26.36
C ASN A 173 -3.88 9.21 -25.34
N TRP A 174 -3.71 8.28 -24.40
CA TRP A 174 -2.66 8.34 -23.40
C TRP A 174 -1.42 7.50 -23.80
N ILE A 175 -1.61 6.49 -24.64
CA ILE A 175 -0.54 5.52 -24.95
C ILE A 175 0.64 6.17 -25.68
N ASP A 176 0.39 7.19 -26.47
CA ASP A 176 1.43 7.89 -27.23
C ASP A 176 2.16 8.97 -26.39
N HIS A 177 1.65 9.30 -25.20
CA HIS A 177 2.17 10.37 -24.33
C HIS A 177 2.70 9.86 -22.97
N ILE A 178 2.47 8.58 -22.63
CA ILE A 178 2.82 8.05 -21.32
C ILE A 178 4.32 8.06 -21.04
N GLU A 179 5.13 7.76 -22.04
CA GLU A 179 6.59 7.73 -21.89
C GLU A 179 7.15 9.13 -21.70
N GLU A 180 6.65 10.14 -22.42
CA GLU A 180 7.02 11.54 -22.26
C GLU A 180 6.66 12.07 -20.87
N ALA A 181 5.45 11.74 -20.37
CA ALA A 181 5.03 12.11 -19.01
C ALA A 181 5.93 11.49 -17.93
N VAL A 182 6.36 10.25 -18.10
CA VAL A 182 7.27 9.56 -17.18
C VAL A 182 8.69 10.11 -17.28
N ASP A 183 9.16 10.44 -18.48
CA ASP A 183 10.47 11.05 -18.69
C ASP A 183 10.53 12.43 -18.01
N THR A 184 9.50 13.25 -18.18
CA THR A 184 9.36 14.55 -17.50
C THR A 184 9.43 14.35 -15.97
N LEU A 185 8.71 13.36 -15.42
CA LEU A 185 8.75 13.05 -13.99
C LEU A 185 10.15 12.63 -13.53
N ASN A 186 10.85 11.81 -14.30
CA ASN A 186 12.18 11.32 -13.97
C ASN A 186 13.27 12.41 -14.01
N HIS A 187 13.10 13.43 -14.84
CA HIS A 187 14.02 14.56 -14.92
C HIS A 187 13.66 15.71 -13.98
N HIS A 188 12.45 15.71 -13.40
CA HIS A 188 12.06 16.72 -12.43
C HIS A 188 12.76 16.49 -11.08
N THR A 189 13.33 17.57 -10.50
CA THR A 189 13.99 17.49 -9.20
C THR A 189 13.02 17.05 -8.10
N ASN A 190 13.31 15.94 -7.45
CA ASN A 190 12.50 15.43 -6.35
C ASN A 190 12.79 16.21 -5.07
N SER A 191 11.79 16.86 -4.50
CA SER A 191 11.92 17.71 -3.30
C SER A 191 12.39 16.96 -2.04
N THR A 192 12.36 15.64 -2.04
CA THR A 192 12.81 14.83 -0.89
C THR A 192 14.28 14.48 -1.01
N THR A 193 14.76 14.18 -2.22
CA THR A 193 16.16 13.77 -2.46
C THR A 193 17.05 14.94 -2.87
N GLY A 194 16.48 16.05 -3.32
CA GLY A 194 17.21 17.20 -3.87
C GLY A 194 17.76 16.98 -5.28
N TYR A 195 17.60 15.79 -5.84
CA TYR A 195 18.11 15.39 -7.17
C TYR A 195 16.99 14.91 -8.07
N SER A 196 17.24 14.88 -9.38
CA SER A 196 16.32 14.23 -10.30
C SER A 196 16.39 12.70 -10.12
N PRO A 197 15.26 11.98 -10.21
CA PRO A 197 15.28 10.52 -10.20
C PRO A 197 16.21 9.91 -11.23
N HIS A 198 16.28 10.54 -12.42
CA HIS A 198 17.17 10.12 -13.50
C HIS A 198 18.64 10.18 -13.08
N ASP A 199 19.10 11.28 -12.47
CA ASP A 199 20.50 11.42 -12.07
C ASP A 199 20.88 10.40 -10.99
N VAL A 200 20.00 10.18 -10.00
CA VAL A 200 20.25 9.19 -8.97
C VAL A 200 20.27 7.76 -9.54
N PHE A 201 19.37 7.46 -10.49
CA PHE A 201 19.23 6.09 -10.99
C PHE A 201 20.24 5.77 -12.12
N LYS A 202 20.43 6.67 -13.08
CA LYS A 202 21.28 6.44 -14.26
C LYS A 202 22.71 6.95 -14.08
N ASN A 203 22.89 8.10 -13.44
CA ASN A 203 24.18 8.76 -13.27
C ASN A 203 24.85 8.44 -11.91
N ASN A 204 24.24 7.54 -11.11
CA ASN A 204 24.77 7.08 -9.82
C ASN A 204 25.05 8.21 -8.81
N VAL A 205 24.27 9.27 -8.84
CA VAL A 205 24.35 10.30 -7.79
C VAL A 205 23.95 9.68 -6.45
N ILE A 206 24.79 9.84 -5.45
CA ILE A 206 24.56 9.30 -4.11
C ILE A 206 23.81 10.33 -3.29
N ILE A 207 22.67 9.94 -2.71
CA ILE A 207 21.94 10.76 -1.77
C ILE A 207 22.67 10.70 -0.43
N THR A 208 23.31 11.80 -0.05
CA THR A 208 24.11 11.91 1.19
C THR A 208 23.30 12.37 2.40
N GLU A 209 22.14 12.96 2.17
CA GLU A 209 21.29 13.45 3.26
C GLU A 209 20.49 12.28 3.88
N GLU A 210 20.56 12.17 5.20
CA GLU A 210 19.63 11.32 5.93
C GLU A 210 18.22 11.90 5.75
N LEU A 211 17.34 11.10 5.12
CA LEU A 211 15.94 11.49 4.89
C LEU A 211 15.18 11.47 6.20
N GLU A 212 15.30 12.54 6.98
CA GLU A 212 14.51 12.68 8.20
C GLU A 212 13.01 12.61 7.92
N PRO A 213 12.22 11.97 8.79
CA PRO A 213 10.78 11.96 8.65
C PRO A 213 10.21 13.38 8.75
N LYS A 214 9.70 13.92 7.63
CA LYS A 214 9.02 15.23 7.67
C LYS A 214 7.78 15.16 8.56
N GLY A 215 7.55 16.19 9.39
CA GLY A 215 6.36 16.30 10.21
C GLY A 215 6.41 15.55 11.55
N MET A 216 7.59 15.15 12.02
CA MET A 216 7.74 14.67 13.39
C MET A 216 7.53 15.81 14.38
N GLY A 217 6.65 15.56 15.35
CA GLY A 217 6.44 16.41 16.51
C GLY A 217 7.08 15.81 17.76
N GLU A 218 7.18 16.61 18.82
CA GLU A 218 7.71 16.17 20.11
C GLU A 218 7.08 14.85 20.60
N LYS A 219 5.78 14.66 20.36
CA LYS A 219 5.04 13.43 20.73
C LYS A 219 5.46 12.19 19.98
N ASP A 220 6.13 12.34 18.86
CA ASP A 220 6.68 11.21 18.08
C ASP A 220 8.05 10.77 18.61
N MET A 221 8.74 11.66 19.34
CA MET A 221 10.09 11.46 19.88
C MET A 221 10.09 11.05 21.35
N ILE A 222 9.04 11.40 22.10
CA ILE A 222 8.92 11.11 23.53
C ILE A 222 7.83 10.06 23.75
N PRO A 223 8.07 9.01 24.55
CA PRO A 223 7.04 8.01 24.86
C PRO A 223 5.79 8.64 25.45
N GLN A 224 4.64 8.36 24.86
CA GLN A 224 3.33 8.84 25.32
C GLN A 224 2.61 7.80 26.21
N PHE A 225 3.14 6.60 26.28
CA PHE A 225 2.63 5.48 27.08
C PHE A 225 3.79 4.76 27.74
N GLU A 226 3.49 4.10 28.85
CA GLU A 226 4.40 3.25 29.61
C GLU A 226 4.07 1.78 29.39
N VAL A 227 5.04 0.90 29.62
CA VAL A 227 4.79 -0.55 29.66
C VAL A 227 3.81 -0.84 30.78
N GLY A 228 2.76 -1.60 30.49
CA GLY A 228 1.67 -1.86 31.41
C GLY A 228 0.43 -0.97 31.20
N ASP A 229 0.53 0.12 30.46
CA ASP A 229 -0.63 0.98 30.19
C ASP A 229 -1.73 0.22 29.43
N ALA A 230 -2.98 0.42 29.87
CA ALA A 230 -4.16 -0.09 29.18
C ALA A 230 -4.54 0.86 28.04
N VAL A 231 -4.69 0.33 26.82
CA VAL A 231 -4.95 1.13 25.62
C VAL A 231 -5.98 0.48 24.69
N ARG A 232 -6.71 1.32 23.97
CA ARG A 232 -7.53 0.93 22.82
C ARG A 232 -6.82 1.29 21.52
N ILE A 233 -7.05 0.52 20.47
CA ILE A 233 -6.49 0.78 19.13
C ILE A 233 -7.51 1.46 18.23
N THR A 234 -7.04 2.28 17.28
CA THR A 234 -7.90 2.85 16.24
C THR A 234 -8.55 1.75 15.42
N ARG A 235 -9.86 1.87 15.20
CA ARG A 235 -10.63 0.94 14.38
C ARG A 235 -10.69 1.43 12.94
N VAL A 236 -10.42 0.54 12.00
CA VAL A 236 -10.69 0.76 10.58
C VAL A 236 -12.09 0.22 10.30
N PRO A 237 -13.07 1.07 9.96
CA PRO A 237 -14.42 0.61 9.62
C PRO A 237 -14.39 -0.35 8.43
N SER A 238 -15.25 -1.36 8.42
CA SER A 238 -15.44 -2.19 7.23
C SER A 238 -16.10 -1.37 6.11
N ILE A 239 -15.97 -1.84 4.86
CA ILE A 239 -16.53 -1.16 3.67
C ILE A 239 -18.06 -1.01 3.79
N LEU A 240 -18.72 -1.92 4.49
CA LEU A 240 -20.17 -1.96 4.67
C LEU A 240 -20.67 -1.07 5.83
N GLU A 241 -19.78 -0.59 6.70
CA GLU A 241 -20.15 0.24 7.84
C GLU A 241 -20.20 1.73 7.47
N LYS A 242 -21.35 2.39 7.75
CA LYS A 242 -21.44 3.85 7.62
C LYS A 242 -20.47 4.52 8.60
N LYS A 243 -19.52 5.29 8.09
CA LYS A 243 -18.46 5.97 8.89
C LYS A 243 -19.01 6.83 10.03
N SER A 244 -20.22 7.36 9.91
CA SER A 244 -20.86 8.21 10.92
C SER A 244 -21.36 7.46 12.15
N LEU A 245 -21.62 6.15 12.03
CA LEU A 245 -22.24 5.34 13.09
C LEU A 245 -21.24 4.41 13.77
N THR A 246 -19.97 4.36 13.31
CA THR A 246 -18.97 3.43 13.83
C THR A 246 -18.18 4.03 14.98
N TYR A 247 -17.92 3.21 15.99
CA TYR A 247 -16.97 3.54 17.03
C TYR A 247 -15.57 3.71 16.42
N LYS A 248 -14.84 4.70 16.90
CA LYS A 248 -13.49 5.02 16.40
C LYS A 248 -12.40 4.15 17.01
N TRP A 249 -12.66 3.55 18.16
CA TRP A 249 -11.72 2.76 18.94
C TRP A 249 -12.22 1.33 19.15
N SER A 250 -11.28 0.41 19.36
CA SER A 250 -11.57 -1.00 19.60
C SER A 250 -12.45 -1.22 20.81
N GLU A 251 -13.19 -2.31 20.81
CA GLU A 251 -13.94 -2.80 21.98
C GLU A 251 -12.98 -3.37 23.02
N GLU A 252 -12.03 -4.17 22.55
CA GLU A 252 -11.01 -4.75 23.40
C GLU A 252 -10.03 -3.67 23.91
N VAL A 253 -9.55 -3.87 25.13
CA VAL A 253 -8.48 -3.09 25.75
C VAL A 253 -7.22 -3.95 25.79
N TYR A 254 -6.14 -3.42 25.29
CA TYR A 254 -4.85 -4.08 25.23
C TYR A 254 -3.90 -3.47 26.24
N GLN A 255 -2.84 -4.19 26.58
CA GLN A 255 -1.77 -3.69 27.43
C GLN A 255 -0.52 -3.41 26.59
N VAL A 256 0.15 -2.29 26.85
CA VAL A 256 1.45 -2.00 26.24
C VAL A 256 2.48 -2.96 26.82
N THR A 257 3.14 -3.74 25.97
CA THR A 257 4.14 -4.74 26.39
C THR A 257 5.57 -4.27 26.16
N GLU A 258 5.79 -3.41 25.15
CA GLU A 258 7.12 -2.93 24.80
C GLU A 258 7.07 -1.55 24.12
N ILE A 259 8.11 -0.74 24.32
CA ILE A 259 8.27 0.59 23.71
C ILE A 259 9.53 0.58 22.86
N HIS A 260 9.37 0.79 21.54
CA HIS A 260 10.44 0.77 20.55
C HIS A 260 10.98 2.18 20.32
N LYS A 261 12.01 2.56 21.09
CA LYS A 261 12.65 3.88 21.06
C LYS A 261 13.83 3.98 20.09
N GLU A 262 14.33 2.85 19.62
CA GLU A 262 15.50 2.72 18.77
C GLU A 262 15.34 3.33 17.37
N VAL A 263 14.11 3.50 16.92
CA VAL A 263 13.78 4.14 15.63
C VAL A 263 12.57 5.04 15.80
N LEU A 264 12.67 6.28 15.32
CA LEU A 264 11.59 7.27 15.33
C LEU A 264 10.67 7.14 14.09
N PRO A 265 9.40 7.49 14.19
CA PRO A 265 8.63 7.74 15.41
C PRO A 265 8.53 6.51 16.32
N ILE A 266 8.43 6.76 17.63
CA ILE A 266 8.30 5.70 18.64
C ILE A 266 7.07 4.83 18.36
N MET A 267 7.25 3.51 18.49
CA MET A 267 6.17 2.54 18.32
C MET A 267 6.00 1.68 19.58
N TYR A 268 4.85 1.04 19.68
CA TYR A 268 4.42 0.27 20.84
C TYR A 268 3.97 -1.12 20.41
N SER A 269 4.45 -2.16 21.08
CA SER A 269 3.89 -3.50 21.03
C SER A 269 2.77 -3.64 22.05
N LEU A 270 1.74 -4.42 21.71
CA LEU A 270 0.58 -4.64 22.55
C LEU A 270 0.37 -6.13 22.79
N SER A 271 -0.26 -6.46 23.93
CA SER A 271 -0.68 -7.82 24.24
C SER A 271 -1.58 -8.38 23.13
N SER A 272 -1.35 -9.64 22.73
CA SER A 272 -2.16 -10.33 21.73
C SER A 272 -2.25 -9.65 20.35
N LYS A 273 -1.23 -8.88 19.99
CA LYS A 273 -1.10 -8.25 18.67
C LYS A 273 0.33 -8.39 18.13
N ASP A 274 0.47 -8.89 16.92
CA ASP A 274 1.77 -9.09 16.27
C ASP A 274 2.35 -7.82 15.66
N ARG A 275 1.51 -6.78 15.43
CA ARG A 275 1.98 -5.53 14.83
C ARG A 275 2.29 -4.48 15.88
N LYS A 276 3.17 -3.53 15.52
CA LYS A 276 3.50 -2.34 16.31
C LYS A 276 2.56 -1.17 15.96
N TYR A 277 2.34 -0.28 16.92
CA TYR A 277 1.42 0.84 16.80
C TYR A 277 2.11 2.16 17.11
N TYR A 278 1.72 3.23 16.42
CA TYR A 278 2.13 4.59 16.73
C TYR A 278 1.28 5.15 17.88
N HIS A 279 1.80 6.17 18.60
CA HIS A 279 1.08 6.79 19.71
C HIS A 279 -0.30 7.33 19.33
N TRP A 280 -0.47 7.87 18.12
CA TRP A 280 -1.74 8.42 17.64
C TRP A 280 -2.77 7.33 17.27
N GLN A 281 -2.35 6.10 17.12
CA GLN A 281 -3.22 4.94 16.93
C GLN A 281 -3.72 4.36 18.25
N LEU A 282 -3.26 4.88 19.38
CA LEU A 282 -3.57 4.39 20.73
C LEU A 282 -4.33 5.44 21.54
N LEU A 283 -5.30 4.97 22.31
CA LEU A 283 -6.03 5.75 23.30
C LEU A 283 -5.85 5.10 24.68
N LYS A 284 -5.32 5.85 25.64
CA LYS A 284 -5.23 5.38 27.04
C LYS A 284 -6.63 5.08 27.56
N SER A 285 -6.83 3.88 28.07
CA SER A 285 -8.10 3.39 28.61
C SER A 285 -8.06 3.38 30.13
N LYS A 286 -9.18 3.72 30.73
CA LYS A 286 -9.41 3.54 32.18
C LYS A 286 -10.00 2.15 32.48
N CYS A 287 -10.44 1.42 31.44
CA CYS A 287 -10.93 0.07 31.57
C CYS A 287 -9.76 -0.92 31.73
N LYS A 288 -9.98 -2.01 32.44
CA LYS A 288 -8.99 -3.08 32.58
C LYS A 288 -8.70 -3.74 31.23
N PRO A 289 -7.46 -4.19 30.98
CA PRO A 289 -7.14 -4.96 29.78
C PRO A 289 -8.03 -6.19 29.69
N SER A 290 -8.49 -6.49 28.48
CA SER A 290 -9.26 -7.69 28.20
C SER A 290 -8.37 -8.89 28.49
N THR A 291 -8.73 -9.73 29.46
CA THR A 291 -8.04 -11.01 29.69
C THR A 291 -8.23 -11.84 28.44
N SER A 292 -7.16 -12.08 27.69
CA SER A 292 -7.19 -12.89 26.48
C SER A 292 -7.33 -14.38 26.86
N THR A 293 -8.56 -14.76 27.15
CA THR A 293 -8.96 -16.15 27.21
C THR A 293 -10.20 -16.35 26.37
N LYS A 294 -10.10 -15.94 25.12
CA LYS A 294 -10.89 -16.47 24.02
C LYS A 294 -9.99 -16.49 22.79
N VAL A 295 -9.05 -17.41 22.76
CA VAL A 295 -8.81 -18.14 21.54
C VAL A 295 -10.19 -18.70 21.19
N LYS A 296 -10.95 -17.99 20.33
CA LYS A 296 -11.94 -18.67 19.53
C LYS A 296 -11.13 -19.65 18.72
N SER A 297 -11.02 -20.88 19.18
CA SER A 297 -10.81 -22.01 18.31
C SER A 297 -11.81 -21.77 17.18
N LEU A 298 -11.29 -21.42 16.00
CA LEU A 298 -11.99 -21.65 14.77
C LEU A 298 -12.20 -23.16 14.77
N GLU A 299 -13.36 -23.61 15.29
CA GLU A 299 -13.90 -24.87 14.89
C GLU A 299 -13.96 -24.79 13.37
N VAL A 300 -13.01 -25.46 12.76
CA VAL A 300 -13.06 -25.83 11.36
C VAL A 300 -14.33 -26.67 11.28
N VAL A 301 -15.43 -26.06 10.88
CA VAL A 301 -16.60 -26.78 10.43
C VAL A 301 -16.14 -27.49 9.18
N GLU A 302 -15.68 -28.75 9.36
CA GLU A 302 -15.49 -29.68 8.25
C GLU A 302 -16.86 -29.89 7.62
N ASN A 303 -17.14 -29.08 6.62
CA ASN A 303 -18.21 -29.37 5.69
C ASN A 303 -17.82 -30.62 4.91
N HIS A 304 -18.26 -31.75 5.40
CA HIS A 304 -18.27 -33.01 4.67
C HIS A 304 -19.16 -32.85 3.42
N HIS A 305 -18.67 -32.19 2.39
CA HIS A 305 -19.16 -32.39 1.05
C HIS A 305 -18.54 -33.66 0.48
N ASN A 306 -19.34 -34.70 0.56
CA ASN A 306 -19.16 -35.98 -0.06
C ASN A 306 -19.03 -35.82 -1.58
N THR A 307 -17.82 -35.57 -2.08
CA THR A 307 -17.53 -35.66 -3.50
C THR A 307 -16.75 -36.94 -3.74
N ARG A 308 -17.47 -37.92 -4.29
CA ARG A 308 -16.90 -39.14 -4.87
C ARG A 308 -15.73 -38.79 -5.78
N LYS A 309 -14.49 -38.92 -5.30
CA LYS A 309 -13.30 -38.91 -6.15
C LYS A 309 -13.25 -40.19 -6.94
N LYS A 310 -13.53 -40.12 -8.26
CA LYS A 310 -13.08 -41.10 -9.21
C LYS A 310 -11.55 -41.06 -9.26
N LYS A 311 -10.90 -42.11 -8.75
CA LYS A 311 -9.48 -42.39 -9.00
C LYS A 311 -9.29 -42.52 -10.51
N LYS A 312 -8.53 -41.62 -11.13
CA LYS A 312 -7.88 -41.85 -12.42
C LYS A 312 -6.50 -42.40 -12.15
N ASP A 313 -6.34 -43.64 -12.57
CA ASP A 313 -5.12 -44.42 -12.60
C ASP A 313 -4.20 -43.83 -13.67
N TYR A 314 -3.01 -43.37 -13.31
CA TYR A 314 -1.94 -43.02 -14.27
C TYR A 314 -0.79 -44.01 -14.13
N SER A 315 -1.07 -45.25 -14.49
CA SER A 315 -0.02 -46.16 -14.90
C SER A 315 -0.10 -46.28 -16.42
N ILE A 316 0.82 -45.68 -17.13
CA ILE A 316 1.31 -45.98 -18.51
C ILE A 316 1.93 -44.66 -19.03
N TYR A 317 3.25 -44.54 -18.89
CA TYR A 317 4.22 -44.39 -19.98
C TYR A 317 5.64 -44.41 -19.36
N ARG A 318 6.32 -45.50 -19.71
CA ARG A 318 7.77 -45.62 -19.64
C ARG A 318 8.44 -44.68 -20.62
#